data_68c84675dcd736ccc15f1ba21a1da512
#
_entry.id   68c84675dcd736ccc15f1ba21a1da512
#
_cell.length_a   1.000
_cell.length_b   1.000
_cell.length_c   1.000
_cell.angle_alpha   90.00
_cell.angle_beta   90.00
_cell.angle_gamma   90.00
#
_symmetry.space_group_name_H-M   'P 1'
#
loop_
_entity.id
_entity.type
_entity.pdbx_description
1 polymer ?
#
loop_
_entity_poly.entity_id
_entity_poly.type
_entity_poly.pdbx_seq_one_letter_code
_entity_poly.pdbx_strand_id
1 'polypeptide(L)'
;MDLGILGKTALITGAQSGIGLATAHTLAAEGVNLVLTDLDPQALERAANDLPDEPLCLTADVTRQAEVDELVAKGVQRFGAIDIVIHTAGVTGAKGDPLELTDGDYEHAWQIDFFSAVRVARATIPAMRDRGWGRFICITSENSVQPYWEEAVYNTAKAALSAFVKNLSYKEAAHGVLCNTVAPAFIATPMTDGMMKQRADQLGVSFEEAIESFLEEERSGIVAKRRGEAQEVAHVIAMLVSQHASFVNGSNIRVDGGSVISVQN
;
A
#
# COMPACT_ATOMS: atom_id res chain seq x y z
N MET A 1 -5.98 -18.31 -13.66
CA MET A 1 -7.33 -18.20 -13.04
C MET A 1 -7.90 -16.90 -13.54
N ASP A 2 -9.09 -16.87 -14.10
CA ASP A 2 -9.75 -15.61 -14.45
C ASP A 2 -10.19 -14.90 -13.15
N LEU A 3 -9.66 -13.72 -12.89
CA LEU A 3 -9.97 -12.95 -11.68
C LEU A 3 -11.32 -12.22 -11.76
N GLY A 4 -11.95 -12.15 -12.94
CA GLY A 4 -13.23 -11.48 -13.18
C GLY A 4 -13.15 -9.96 -13.03
N ILE A 5 -12.00 -9.36 -13.33
CA ILE A 5 -11.74 -7.91 -13.20
C ILE A 5 -11.34 -7.24 -14.53
N LEU A 6 -11.41 -7.96 -15.63
CA LEU A 6 -11.15 -7.43 -16.97
C LEU A 6 -11.99 -6.16 -17.23
N GLY A 7 -11.35 -5.10 -17.71
CA GLY A 7 -11.98 -3.82 -18.02
C GLY A 7 -12.36 -2.96 -16.79
N LYS A 8 -12.13 -3.42 -15.56
CA LYS A 8 -12.22 -2.59 -14.37
C LYS A 8 -11.13 -1.51 -14.37
N THR A 9 -11.32 -0.45 -13.60
CA THR A 9 -10.32 0.62 -13.48
C THR A 9 -9.77 0.67 -12.05
N ALA A 10 -8.45 0.59 -11.93
CA ALA A 10 -7.73 0.69 -10.66
C ALA A 10 -6.97 2.02 -10.54
N LEU A 11 -7.20 2.72 -9.42
CA LEU A 11 -6.35 3.82 -8.97
C LEU A 11 -5.30 3.27 -8.02
N ILE A 12 -4.02 3.49 -8.33
CA ILE A 12 -2.88 3.06 -7.52
C ILE A 12 -2.08 4.29 -7.10
N THR A 13 -1.96 4.53 -5.80
CA THR A 13 -1.10 5.59 -5.24
C THR A 13 0.26 5.00 -4.86
N GLY A 14 1.34 5.79 -4.85
CA GLY A 14 2.69 5.25 -4.63
C GLY A 14 3.13 4.32 -5.77
N ALA A 15 2.71 4.63 -7.00
CA ALA A 15 2.78 3.70 -8.13
C ALA A 15 4.12 3.67 -8.87
N GLN A 16 5.03 4.60 -8.57
CA GLN A 16 6.32 4.70 -9.29
C GLN A 16 7.31 3.57 -9.00
N SER A 17 7.08 2.79 -7.93
CA SER A 17 8.04 1.76 -7.50
C SER A 17 7.42 0.72 -6.54
N GLY A 18 8.22 -0.27 -6.14
CA GLY A 18 7.90 -1.21 -5.08
C GLY A 18 6.58 -1.93 -5.27
N ILE A 19 5.79 -2.03 -4.21
CA ILE A 19 4.51 -2.77 -4.19
C ILE A 19 3.49 -2.14 -5.16
N GLY A 20 3.45 -0.79 -5.26
CA GLY A 20 2.53 -0.10 -6.15
C GLY A 20 2.78 -0.45 -7.62
N LEU A 21 4.04 -0.40 -8.06
CA LEU A 21 4.42 -0.75 -9.44
C LEU A 21 4.22 -2.24 -9.72
N ALA A 22 4.62 -3.13 -8.81
CA ALA A 22 4.39 -4.57 -8.97
C ALA A 22 2.88 -4.89 -9.09
N THR A 23 2.05 -4.18 -8.33
CA THR A 23 0.59 -4.30 -8.43
C THR A 23 0.07 -3.77 -9.76
N ALA A 24 0.62 -2.65 -10.26
CA ALA A 24 0.25 -2.12 -11.57
C ALA A 24 0.52 -3.15 -12.69
N HIS A 25 1.70 -3.77 -12.71
CA HIS A 25 2.02 -4.83 -13.67
C HIS A 25 1.07 -6.02 -13.56
N THR A 26 0.78 -6.46 -12.33
CA THR A 26 -0.10 -7.61 -12.10
C THR A 26 -1.52 -7.34 -12.58
N LEU A 27 -2.09 -6.17 -12.27
CA LEU A 27 -3.45 -5.82 -12.67
C LEU A 27 -3.55 -5.50 -14.17
N ALA A 28 -2.51 -4.90 -14.76
CA ALA A 28 -2.46 -4.69 -16.21
C ALA A 28 -2.50 -6.00 -16.99
N ALA A 29 -1.78 -7.03 -16.53
CA ALA A 29 -1.82 -8.37 -17.12
C ALA A 29 -3.20 -9.04 -17.09
N GLU A 30 -4.07 -8.62 -16.16
CA GLU A 30 -5.47 -9.04 -16.04
C GLU A 30 -6.44 -8.12 -16.83
N GLY A 31 -5.92 -7.19 -17.64
CA GLY A 31 -6.72 -6.28 -18.47
C GLY A 31 -7.45 -5.19 -17.67
N VAL A 32 -6.90 -4.77 -16.54
CA VAL A 32 -7.41 -3.66 -15.72
C VAL A 32 -6.85 -2.33 -16.25
N ASN A 33 -7.73 -1.34 -16.46
CA ASN A 33 -7.32 0.03 -16.76
C ASN A 33 -6.63 0.66 -15.55
N LEU A 34 -5.52 1.37 -15.75
CA LEU A 34 -4.73 1.90 -14.66
C LEU A 34 -4.74 3.44 -14.61
N VAL A 35 -5.00 3.97 -13.43
CA VAL A 35 -4.72 5.35 -13.04
C VAL A 35 -3.60 5.30 -12.00
N LEU A 36 -2.43 5.79 -12.37
CA LEU A 36 -1.23 5.74 -11.55
C LEU A 36 -0.89 7.12 -11.02
N THR A 37 -0.57 7.23 -9.74
CA THR A 37 -0.14 8.50 -9.14
C THR A 37 1.03 8.33 -8.18
N ASP A 38 1.89 9.32 -8.22
CA ASP A 38 3.02 9.52 -7.29
C ASP A 38 3.45 11.00 -7.31
N LEU A 39 4.48 11.36 -6.55
CA LEU A 39 4.99 12.74 -6.47
C LEU A 39 6.01 13.08 -7.57
N ASP A 40 6.79 12.11 -8.06
CA ASP A 40 7.81 12.34 -9.11
C ASP A 40 7.24 11.96 -10.48
N PRO A 41 6.95 12.97 -11.35
CA PRO A 41 6.38 12.72 -12.67
C PRO A 41 7.31 11.90 -13.57
N GLN A 42 8.62 12.09 -13.48
CA GLN A 42 9.58 11.38 -14.33
C GLN A 42 9.72 9.91 -13.90
N ALA A 43 9.71 9.64 -12.59
CA ALA A 43 9.73 8.27 -12.09
C ALA A 43 8.42 7.55 -12.42
N LEU A 44 7.28 8.24 -12.32
CA LEU A 44 5.98 7.68 -12.68
C LEU A 44 5.88 7.37 -14.19
N GLU A 45 6.39 8.24 -15.04
CA GLU A 45 6.44 8.02 -16.48
C GLU A 45 7.33 6.82 -16.84
N ARG A 46 8.53 6.72 -16.23
CA ARG A 46 9.40 5.54 -16.39
C ARG A 46 8.72 4.25 -15.97
N ALA A 47 8.03 4.26 -14.83
CA ALA A 47 7.30 3.11 -14.32
C ALA A 47 6.18 2.64 -15.26
N ALA A 48 5.59 3.58 -16.00
CA ALA A 48 4.51 3.30 -16.95
C ALA A 48 4.99 2.72 -18.29
N ASN A 49 6.25 2.96 -18.69
CA ASN A 49 6.77 2.57 -20.01
C ASN A 49 6.71 1.06 -20.29
N ASP A 50 6.81 0.23 -19.26
CA ASP A 50 6.82 -1.22 -19.39
C ASP A 50 5.43 -1.85 -19.17
N LEU A 51 4.40 -1.02 -18.96
CA LEU A 51 3.03 -1.51 -18.78
C LEU A 51 2.32 -1.70 -20.12
N PRO A 52 1.58 -2.82 -20.30
CA PRO A 52 0.70 -2.96 -21.44
C PRO A 52 -0.46 -1.95 -21.31
N ASP A 53 -0.98 -1.49 -22.43
CA ASP A 53 -2.00 -0.45 -22.53
C ASP A 53 -1.55 0.88 -21.88
N GLU A 54 -1.95 2.01 -22.43
CA GLU A 54 -1.50 3.31 -21.91
C GLU A 54 -2.18 3.63 -20.56
N PRO A 55 -1.48 3.51 -19.41
CA PRO A 55 -2.02 3.93 -18.13
C PRO A 55 -2.18 5.45 -18.10
N LEU A 56 -3.14 5.93 -17.34
CA LEU A 56 -3.25 7.36 -17.04
C LEU A 56 -2.31 7.70 -15.88
N CYS A 57 -1.19 8.34 -16.17
CA CYS A 57 -0.22 8.79 -15.18
C CYS A 57 -0.49 10.24 -14.78
N LEU A 58 -0.73 10.50 -13.50
CA LEU A 58 -1.01 11.83 -12.97
C LEU A 58 -0.22 12.06 -11.69
N THR A 59 0.57 13.12 -11.66
CA THR A 59 1.25 13.54 -10.43
C THR A 59 0.22 14.17 -9.49
N ALA A 60 0.16 13.68 -8.24
CA ALA A 60 -0.67 14.26 -7.21
C ALA A 60 -0.09 14.02 -5.81
N ASP A 61 -0.15 15.05 -4.99
CA ASP A 61 0.11 14.95 -3.56
C ASP A 61 -1.15 14.47 -2.84
N VAL A 62 -1.17 13.20 -2.46
CA VAL A 62 -2.31 12.57 -1.78
C VAL A 62 -2.56 13.11 -0.37
N THR A 63 -1.67 13.97 0.15
CA THR A 63 -1.92 14.71 1.40
C THR A 63 -2.84 15.91 1.19
N ARG A 64 -3.19 16.23 -0.07
CA ARG A 64 -4.00 17.40 -0.45
C ARG A 64 -5.32 16.95 -1.11
N GLN A 65 -6.45 17.19 -0.42
CA GLN A 65 -7.77 16.74 -0.90
C GLN A 65 -8.07 17.20 -2.34
N ALA A 66 -7.77 18.46 -2.68
CA ALA A 66 -8.07 19.00 -4.00
C ALA A 66 -7.31 18.26 -5.13
N GLU A 67 -6.07 17.84 -4.88
CA GLU A 67 -5.30 17.07 -5.85
C GLU A 67 -5.82 15.64 -6.00
N VAL A 68 -6.28 15.03 -4.90
CA VAL A 68 -6.97 13.72 -4.92
C VAL A 68 -8.28 13.80 -5.70
N ASP A 69 -9.07 14.84 -5.49
CA ASP A 69 -10.36 15.03 -6.20
C ASP A 69 -10.13 15.22 -7.71
N GLU A 70 -9.12 16.01 -8.10
CA GLU A 70 -8.73 16.17 -9.50
C GLU A 70 -8.22 14.87 -10.13
N LEU A 71 -7.38 14.12 -9.43
CA LEU A 71 -6.88 12.82 -9.85
C LEU A 71 -8.03 11.86 -10.16
N VAL A 72 -8.97 11.71 -9.22
CA VAL A 72 -10.15 10.86 -9.39
C VAL A 72 -11.03 11.34 -10.55
N ALA A 73 -11.28 12.64 -10.66
CA ALA A 73 -12.08 13.20 -11.75
C ALA A 73 -11.48 12.89 -13.13
N LYS A 74 -10.16 13.05 -13.30
CA LYS A 74 -9.44 12.70 -14.54
C LYS A 74 -9.48 11.21 -14.84
N GLY A 75 -9.35 10.36 -13.82
CA GLY A 75 -9.48 8.90 -13.94
C GLY A 75 -10.87 8.51 -14.43
N VAL A 76 -11.92 9.08 -13.83
CA VAL A 76 -13.32 8.88 -14.24
C VAL A 76 -13.57 9.42 -15.67
N GLN A 77 -13.02 10.59 -16.01
CA GLN A 77 -13.13 11.14 -17.36
C GLN A 77 -12.52 10.21 -18.42
N ARG A 78 -11.39 9.58 -18.12
CA ARG A 78 -10.65 8.72 -19.05
C ARG A 78 -11.28 7.33 -19.20
N PHE A 79 -11.74 6.72 -18.10
CA PHE A 79 -12.15 5.32 -18.04
C PHE A 79 -13.60 5.09 -17.59
N GLY A 80 -14.35 6.14 -17.28
CA GLY A 80 -15.75 6.08 -16.89
C GLY A 80 -15.98 5.86 -15.39
N ALA A 81 -15.09 5.16 -14.69
CA ALA A 81 -15.22 4.88 -13.27
C ALA A 81 -13.85 4.60 -12.63
N ILE A 82 -13.77 4.69 -11.30
CA ILE A 82 -12.75 4.04 -10.49
C ILE A 82 -13.45 2.92 -9.71
N ASP A 83 -13.08 1.68 -9.98
CA ASP A 83 -13.68 0.47 -9.38
C ASP A 83 -12.82 -0.11 -8.27
N ILE A 84 -11.50 0.03 -8.40
CA ILE A 84 -10.50 -0.53 -7.50
C ILE A 84 -9.60 0.62 -7.03
N VAL A 85 -9.30 0.63 -5.74
CA VAL A 85 -8.26 1.51 -5.16
C VAL A 85 -7.23 0.65 -4.47
N ILE A 86 -5.96 0.89 -4.82
CA ILE A 86 -4.79 0.33 -4.12
C ILE A 86 -3.99 1.50 -3.56
N HIS A 87 -4.09 1.68 -2.25
CA HIS A 87 -3.38 2.75 -1.57
C HIS A 87 -2.07 2.22 -0.98
N THR A 88 -0.96 2.49 -1.70
CA THR A 88 0.40 2.07 -1.28
C THR A 88 1.29 3.23 -0.87
N ALA A 89 0.86 4.49 -1.11
CA ALA A 89 1.61 5.67 -0.67
C ALA A 89 1.87 5.63 0.83
N GLY A 90 3.10 5.87 1.23
CA GLY A 90 3.49 5.84 2.63
C GLY A 90 4.98 6.14 2.84
N VAL A 91 5.34 6.43 4.07
CA VAL A 91 6.71 6.70 4.51
C VAL A 91 6.99 6.00 5.84
N THR A 92 8.25 5.71 6.14
CA THR A 92 8.62 5.13 7.44
C THR A 92 8.55 6.13 8.59
N GLY A 93 8.62 7.42 8.28
CA GLY A 93 8.67 8.48 9.29
C GLY A 93 9.98 8.50 10.09
N ALA A 94 10.01 9.34 11.13
CA ALA A 94 11.13 9.43 12.07
C ALA A 94 11.17 8.20 12.98
N LYS A 95 12.38 7.81 13.38
CA LYS A 95 12.66 6.70 14.31
C LYS A 95 13.37 7.21 15.54
N GLY A 96 13.13 6.58 16.68
CA GLY A 96 13.78 6.91 17.94
C GLY A 96 12.90 6.66 19.15
N ASP A 97 13.31 7.22 20.30
CA ASP A 97 12.54 7.12 21.54
C ASP A 97 11.15 7.82 21.33
N PRO A 98 10.05 7.11 21.56
CA PRO A 98 8.70 7.62 21.39
C PRO A 98 8.42 8.93 22.15
N LEU A 99 9.11 9.16 23.26
CA LEU A 99 8.94 10.37 24.09
C LEU A 99 9.81 11.55 23.64
N GLU A 100 10.81 11.31 22.78
CA GLU A 100 11.69 12.34 22.23
C GLU A 100 11.25 12.76 20.81
N LEU A 101 10.44 11.95 20.13
CA LEU A 101 9.87 12.30 18.83
C LEU A 101 8.86 13.45 18.98
N THR A 102 8.94 14.42 18.07
CA THR A 102 8.10 15.63 18.11
C THR A 102 6.70 15.40 17.57
N ASP A 103 5.74 16.24 17.95
CA ASP A 103 4.40 16.26 17.35
C ASP A 103 4.48 16.35 15.82
N GLY A 104 5.41 17.14 15.29
CA GLY A 104 5.63 17.29 13.85
C GLY A 104 6.06 15.99 13.15
N ASP A 105 6.83 15.12 13.80
CA ASP A 105 7.21 13.81 13.28
C ASP A 105 5.98 12.91 13.13
N TYR A 106 5.11 12.90 14.15
CA TYR A 106 3.84 12.16 14.11
C TYR A 106 2.90 12.75 13.06
N GLU A 107 2.68 14.05 13.05
CA GLU A 107 1.79 14.72 12.08
C GLU A 107 2.21 14.45 10.64
N HIS A 108 3.50 14.54 10.33
CA HIS A 108 4.01 14.29 8.99
C HIS A 108 3.66 12.88 8.49
N ALA A 109 4.00 11.85 9.27
CA ALA A 109 3.71 10.48 8.89
C ALA A 109 2.19 10.21 8.83
N TRP A 110 1.41 10.74 9.76
CA TRP A 110 -0.04 10.59 9.76
C TRP A 110 -0.69 11.24 8.54
N GLN A 111 -0.18 12.39 8.06
CA GLN A 111 -0.69 13.00 6.84
C GLN A 111 -0.50 12.10 5.61
N ILE A 112 0.63 11.38 5.54
CA ILE A 112 0.99 10.55 4.39
C ILE A 112 0.42 9.13 4.52
N ASP A 113 0.57 8.47 5.67
CA ASP A 113 0.21 7.07 5.84
C ASP A 113 -1.26 6.83 6.20
N PHE A 114 -1.92 7.81 6.83
CA PHE A 114 -3.29 7.67 7.30
C PHE A 114 -4.27 8.62 6.61
N PHE A 115 -4.06 9.94 6.72
CA PHE A 115 -5.03 10.89 6.17
C PHE A 115 -5.11 10.87 4.65
N SER A 116 -4.05 10.51 3.94
CA SER A 116 -4.07 10.29 2.50
C SER A 116 -5.10 9.22 2.12
N ALA A 117 -5.10 8.06 2.82
CA ALA A 117 -6.09 7.01 2.60
C ALA A 117 -7.52 7.47 2.88
N VAL A 118 -7.71 8.31 3.92
CA VAL A 118 -9.02 8.91 4.23
C VAL A 118 -9.49 9.81 3.07
N ARG A 119 -8.58 10.62 2.48
CA ARG A 119 -8.90 11.50 1.34
C ARG A 119 -9.26 10.70 0.09
N VAL A 120 -8.47 9.68 -0.23
CA VAL A 120 -8.74 8.79 -1.36
C VAL A 120 -10.07 8.04 -1.19
N ALA A 121 -10.35 7.55 0.03
CA ALA A 121 -11.63 6.89 0.33
C ALA A 121 -12.83 7.83 0.13
N ARG A 122 -12.74 9.09 0.59
CA ARG A 122 -13.78 10.11 0.39
C ARG A 122 -14.06 10.40 -1.08
N ALA A 123 -13.02 10.42 -1.89
CA ALA A 123 -13.13 10.73 -3.32
C ALA A 123 -13.66 9.55 -4.15
N THR A 124 -13.49 8.29 -3.69
CA THR A 124 -13.76 7.10 -4.52
C THR A 124 -14.93 6.26 -4.04
N ILE A 125 -15.05 6.01 -2.74
CA ILE A 125 -16.03 5.06 -2.17
C ILE A 125 -17.48 5.47 -2.45
N PRO A 126 -17.91 6.74 -2.36
CA PRO A 126 -19.30 7.10 -2.66
C PRO A 126 -19.75 6.65 -4.05
N ALA A 127 -18.95 6.88 -5.08
CA ALA A 127 -19.28 6.45 -6.43
C ALA A 127 -19.24 4.92 -6.62
N MET A 128 -18.35 4.19 -5.91
CA MET A 128 -18.35 2.72 -5.86
C MET A 128 -19.65 2.20 -5.26
N ARG A 129 -20.09 2.80 -4.15
CA ARG A 129 -21.35 2.46 -3.46
C ARG A 129 -22.55 2.62 -4.38
N ASP A 130 -22.63 3.75 -5.10
CA ASP A 130 -23.74 4.04 -6.01
C ASP A 130 -23.83 3.03 -7.16
N ARG A 131 -22.69 2.46 -7.59
CA ARG A 131 -22.60 1.42 -8.60
C ARG A 131 -22.76 -0.01 -8.06
N GLY A 132 -22.80 -0.19 -6.74
CA GLY A 132 -22.95 -1.49 -6.09
C GLY A 132 -21.74 -2.40 -6.20
N TRP A 133 -20.55 -1.85 -6.52
CA TRP A 133 -19.30 -2.61 -6.64
C TRP A 133 -18.08 -1.74 -6.37
N GLY A 134 -17.15 -2.25 -5.59
CA GLY A 134 -15.86 -1.61 -5.33
C GLY A 134 -14.89 -2.49 -4.55
N ARG A 135 -13.59 -2.21 -4.72
CA ARG A 135 -12.49 -2.82 -3.95
C ARG A 135 -11.58 -1.72 -3.44
N PHE A 136 -11.40 -1.64 -2.14
CA PHE A 136 -10.54 -0.65 -1.49
C PHE A 136 -9.49 -1.37 -0.64
N ILE A 137 -8.24 -1.35 -1.11
CA ILE A 137 -7.11 -2.03 -0.47
C ILE A 137 -6.11 -0.99 0.00
N CYS A 138 -5.74 -1.03 1.28
CA CYS A 138 -4.64 -0.23 1.82
C CYS A 138 -3.47 -1.13 2.21
N ILE A 139 -2.27 -0.67 1.90
CA ILE A 139 -1.06 -1.33 2.37
C ILE A 139 -0.71 -0.80 3.76
N THR A 140 -0.87 -1.68 4.73
CA THR A 140 -0.47 -1.45 6.11
C THR A 140 0.95 -1.96 6.35
N SER A 141 1.22 -2.61 7.44
CA SER A 141 2.48 -3.26 7.76
C SER A 141 2.24 -4.28 8.86
N GLU A 142 3.16 -5.23 9.04
CA GLU A 142 3.24 -6.05 10.25
C GLU A 142 3.27 -5.18 11.51
N ASN A 143 3.87 -3.99 11.43
CA ASN A 143 3.94 -3.00 12.51
C ASN A 143 2.57 -2.58 13.05
N SER A 144 1.50 -2.74 12.28
CA SER A 144 0.15 -2.42 12.74
C SER A 144 -0.36 -3.35 13.84
N VAL A 145 0.23 -4.54 13.96
CA VAL A 145 -0.14 -5.58 14.96
C VAL A 145 1.04 -6.02 15.82
N GLN A 146 2.27 -5.84 15.36
CA GLN A 146 3.50 -6.15 16.08
C GLN A 146 4.44 -4.93 16.03
N PRO A 147 4.27 -3.95 16.94
CA PRO A 147 5.03 -2.71 16.89
C PRO A 147 6.49 -2.92 17.32
N TYR A 148 7.40 -2.20 16.66
CA TYR A 148 8.80 -2.05 17.05
C TYR A 148 8.96 -0.70 17.73
N TRP A 149 9.53 -0.65 18.91
CA TRP A 149 9.46 0.54 19.78
C TRP A 149 10.08 1.80 19.16
N GLU A 150 11.15 1.66 18.38
CA GLU A 150 11.79 2.77 17.69
C GLU A 150 10.98 3.33 16.49
N GLU A 151 9.95 2.63 16.06
CA GLU A 151 9.13 2.97 14.89
C GLU A 151 7.73 3.47 15.31
N ALA A 152 7.62 4.12 16.48
CA ALA A 152 6.35 4.51 17.08
C ALA A 152 5.47 5.36 16.15
N VAL A 153 6.06 6.28 15.40
CA VAL A 153 5.37 7.13 14.42
C VAL A 153 4.68 6.27 13.35
N TYR A 154 5.43 5.36 12.75
CA TYR A 154 4.95 4.45 11.71
C TYR A 154 3.93 3.44 12.26
N ASN A 155 4.23 2.81 13.40
CA ASN A 155 3.35 1.85 14.06
C ASN A 155 1.95 2.43 14.27
N THR A 156 1.88 3.65 14.84
CA THR A 156 0.61 4.31 15.16
C THR A 156 -0.17 4.68 13.90
N ALA A 157 0.48 5.19 12.86
CA ALA A 157 -0.18 5.53 11.60
C ALA A 157 -0.75 4.29 10.90
N LYS A 158 0.02 3.19 10.83
CA LYS A 158 -0.43 1.92 10.19
C LYS A 158 -1.50 1.20 11.01
N ALA A 159 -1.46 1.27 12.34
CA ALA A 159 -2.52 0.75 13.20
C ALA A 159 -3.83 1.56 13.02
N ALA A 160 -3.73 2.90 12.96
CA ALA A 160 -4.88 3.76 12.68
C ALA A 160 -5.48 3.46 11.30
N LEU A 161 -4.64 3.26 10.27
CA LEU A 161 -5.08 2.88 8.93
C LEU A 161 -5.83 1.53 8.94
N SER A 162 -5.33 0.53 9.66
CA SER A 162 -6.00 -0.77 9.81
C SER A 162 -7.39 -0.62 10.43
N ALA A 163 -7.52 0.17 11.51
CA ALA A 163 -8.78 0.44 12.17
C ALA A 163 -9.74 1.21 11.25
N PHE A 164 -9.26 2.19 10.47
CA PHE A 164 -10.06 2.95 9.53
C PHE A 164 -10.65 2.05 8.44
N VAL A 165 -9.84 1.21 7.80
CA VAL A 165 -10.30 0.29 6.75
C VAL A 165 -11.30 -0.72 7.32
N LYS A 166 -11.08 -1.18 8.56
CA LYS A 166 -12.05 -2.04 9.26
C LYS A 166 -13.40 -1.35 9.45
N ASN A 167 -13.42 -0.07 9.84
CA ASN A 167 -14.66 0.71 9.95
C ASN A 167 -15.37 0.86 8.59
N LEU A 168 -14.63 1.14 7.52
CA LEU A 168 -15.21 1.19 6.17
C LEU A 168 -15.85 -0.14 5.79
N SER A 169 -15.21 -1.27 6.11
CA SER A 169 -15.72 -2.59 5.78
C SER A 169 -17.11 -2.89 6.38
N TYR A 170 -17.37 -2.42 7.59
CA TYR A 170 -18.69 -2.58 8.22
C TYR A 170 -19.77 -1.78 7.50
N LYS A 171 -19.43 -0.57 7.07
CA LYS A 171 -20.40 0.35 6.48
C LYS A 171 -20.70 0.03 5.02
N GLU A 172 -19.66 -0.36 4.26
CA GLU A 172 -19.73 -0.35 2.80
C GLU A 172 -20.05 -1.74 2.19
N ALA A 173 -19.88 -2.83 2.94
CA ALA A 173 -20.08 -4.19 2.43
C ALA A 173 -21.51 -4.43 1.90
N ALA A 174 -22.53 -3.92 2.56
CA ALA A 174 -23.92 -4.02 2.12
C ALA A 174 -24.18 -3.33 0.77
N HIS A 175 -23.27 -2.47 0.35
CA HIS A 175 -23.29 -1.77 -0.93
C HIS A 175 -22.33 -2.38 -1.96
N GLY A 176 -21.81 -3.58 -1.73
CA GLY A 176 -20.91 -4.27 -2.65
C GLY A 176 -19.47 -3.74 -2.67
N VAL A 177 -19.10 -2.82 -1.75
CA VAL A 177 -17.73 -2.30 -1.64
C VAL A 177 -17.01 -3.03 -0.52
N LEU A 178 -15.93 -3.76 -0.89
CA LEU A 178 -15.13 -4.54 0.05
C LEU A 178 -13.83 -3.79 0.36
N CYS A 179 -13.55 -3.63 1.66
CA CYS A 179 -12.41 -2.89 2.16
C CYS A 179 -11.51 -3.82 2.98
N ASN A 180 -10.26 -4.00 2.55
CA ASN A 180 -9.29 -4.86 3.22
C ASN A 180 -7.93 -4.18 3.34
N THR A 181 -7.06 -4.71 4.18
CA THR A 181 -5.66 -4.32 4.26
C THR A 181 -4.75 -5.50 3.90
N VAL A 182 -3.59 -5.17 3.35
CA VAL A 182 -2.47 -6.10 3.19
C VAL A 182 -1.35 -5.58 4.07
N ALA A 183 -0.78 -6.46 4.89
CA ALA A 183 0.26 -6.15 5.86
C ALA A 183 1.57 -6.88 5.50
N PRO A 184 2.41 -6.27 4.67
CA PRO A 184 3.74 -6.80 4.39
C PRO A 184 4.67 -6.62 5.60
N ALA A 185 5.74 -7.43 5.65
CA ALA A 185 6.90 -7.19 6.51
C ALA A 185 8.04 -6.54 5.71
N PHE A 186 9.22 -7.13 5.76
CA PHE A 186 10.43 -6.62 5.09
C PHE A 186 10.45 -7.03 3.61
N ILE A 187 9.93 -6.16 2.73
CA ILE A 187 9.84 -6.38 1.29
C ILE A 187 10.98 -5.66 0.54
N ALA A 188 11.52 -6.29 -0.51
CA ALA A 188 12.50 -5.70 -1.41
C ALA A 188 11.86 -4.57 -2.23
N THR A 189 12.12 -3.34 -1.83
CA THR A 189 11.61 -2.10 -2.44
C THR A 189 12.66 -1.01 -2.31
N PRO A 190 12.60 0.07 -3.12
CA PRO A 190 13.53 1.20 -2.97
C PRO A 190 13.58 1.79 -1.55
N MET A 191 12.46 1.78 -0.84
CA MET A 191 12.39 2.25 0.56
C MET A 191 13.29 1.40 1.47
N THR A 192 13.15 0.08 1.44
CA THR A 192 13.94 -0.83 2.28
C THR A 192 15.37 -0.99 1.78
N ASP A 193 15.62 -0.82 0.48
CA ASP A 193 16.97 -0.77 -0.07
C ASP A 193 17.74 0.45 0.45
N GLY A 194 17.07 1.60 0.55
CA GLY A 194 17.65 2.80 1.18
C GLY A 194 18.04 2.55 2.64
N MET A 195 17.17 1.88 3.41
CA MET A 195 17.47 1.51 4.79
C MET A 195 18.67 0.56 4.89
N MET A 196 18.75 -0.45 4.02
CA MET A 196 19.85 -1.41 4.05
C MET A 196 21.17 -0.81 3.58
N LYS A 197 21.17 0.12 2.62
CA LYS A 197 22.36 0.89 2.24
C LYS A 197 22.89 1.71 3.42
N GLN A 198 21.99 2.42 4.11
CA GLN A 198 22.37 3.17 5.30
C GLN A 198 22.94 2.27 6.41
N ARG A 199 22.34 1.08 6.64
CA ARG A 199 22.83 0.09 7.62
C ARG A 199 24.20 -0.45 7.19
N ALA A 200 24.41 -0.78 5.92
CA ALA A 200 25.67 -1.24 5.37
C ALA A 200 26.79 -0.21 5.62
N ASP A 201 26.52 1.07 5.33
CA ASP A 201 27.46 2.16 5.57
C ASP A 201 27.80 2.32 7.06
N GLN A 202 26.80 2.22 7.94
CA GLN A 202 26.99 2.33 9.40
C GLN A 202 27.83 1.18 10.00
N LEU A 203 27.63 -0.04 9.49
CA LEU A 203 28.31 -1.22 9.96
C LEU A 203 29.66 -1.48 9.24
N GLY A 204 29.89 -0.84 8.09
CA GLY A 204 31.06 -1.07 7.27
C GLY A 204 31.05 -2.45 6.59
N VAL A 205 29.87 -2.94 6.19
CA VAL A 205 29.64 -4.26 5.59
C VAL A 205 29.02 -4.14 4.20
N SER A 206 28.90 -5.26 3.46
CA SER A 206 28.18 -5.28 2.18
C SER A 206 26.67 -5.11 2.36
N PHE A 207 25.97 -4.82 1.26
CA PHE A 207 24.51 -4.70 1.26
C PHE A 207 23.84 -6.02 1.66
N GLU A 208 24.34 -7.13 1.20
CA GLU A 208 23.86 -8.47 1.53
C GLU A 208 24.04 -8.79 3.02
N GLU A 209 25.23 -8.52 3.56
CA GLU A 209 25.50 -8.70 5.00
C GLU A 209 24.65 -7.78 5.87
N ALA A 210 24.33 -6.57 5.41
CA ALA A 210 23.39 -5.68 6.09
C ALA A 210 21.97 -6.26 6.13
N ILE A 211 21.50 -6.89 5.05
CA ILE A 211 20.21 -7.60 5.02
C ILE A 211 20.21 -8.78 5.99
N GLU A 212 21.25 -9.62 5.97
CA GLU A 212 21.37 -10.78 6.85
C GLU A 212 21.35 -10.36 8.32
N SER A 213 22.18 -9.36 8.70
CA SER A 213 22.21 -8.86 10.08
C SER A 213 20.89 -8.22 10.49
N PHE A 214 20.19 -7.53 9.59
CA PHE A 214 18.88 -6.96 9.89
C PHE A 214 17.82 -8.03 10.14
N LEU A 215 17.83 -9.11 9.36
CA LEU A 215 16.93 -10.24 9.54
C LEU A 215 17.20 -10.99 10.85
N GLU A 216 18.45 -11.08 11.27
CA GLU A 216 18.84 -11.78 12.52
C GLU A 216 18.55 -10.93 13.75
N GLU A 217 18.91 -9.66 13.73
CA GLU A 217 18.89 -8.78 14.90
C GLU A 217 17.56 -8.06 15.07
N GLU A 218 17.01 -7.49 13.98
CA GLU A 218 15.86 -6.58 14.03
C GLU A 218 14.54 -7.26 13.62
N ARG A 219 14.62 -8.28 12.77
CA ARG A 219 13.45 -8.97 12.21
C ARG A 219 13.55 -10.49 12.29
N SER A 220 14.07 -11.00 13.42
CA SER A 220 14.25 -12.44 13.68
C SER A 220 12.95 -13.25 13.56
N GLY A 221 11.79 -12.60 13.72
CA GLY A 221 10.47 -13.20 13.50
C GLY A 221 10.21 -13.62 12.06
N ILE A 222 10.88 -13.04 11.05
CA ILE A 222 10.71 -13.45 9.65
C ILE A 222 11.33 -14.84 9.46
N VAL A 223 10.54 -15.88 9.73
CA VAL A 223 11.00 -17.28 9.70
C VAL A 223 11.36 -17.76 8.29
N ALA A 224 10.90 -17.07 7.26
CA ALA A 224 11.29 -17.30 5.86
C ALA A 224 12.76 -16.96 5.58
N LYS A 225 13.44 -16.25 6.49
CA LYS A 225 14.87 -15.89 6.43
C LYS A 225 15.31 -15.19 5.15
N ARG A 226 14.40 -14.43 4.56
CA ARG A 226 14.64 -13.58 3.38
C ARG A 226 13.71 -12.38 3.38
N ARG A 227 14.02 -11.41 2.56
CA ARG A 227 13.06 -10.37 2.17
C ARG A 227 11.96 -11.00 1.32
N GLY A 228 10.73 -10.49 1.46
CA GLY A 228 9.68 -10.76 0.49
C GLY A 228 9.90 -9.94 -0.78
N GLU A 229 9.34 -10.40 -1.90
CA GLU A 229 9.33 -9.67 -3.15
C GLU A 229 8.06 -8.84 -3.29
N ALA A 230 8.15 -7.65 -3.92
CA ALA A 230 6.98 -6.81 -4.18
C ALA A 230 5.90 -7.55 -4.98
N GLN A 231 6.31 -8.45 -5.87
CA GLN A 231 5.42 -9.29 -6.66
C GLN A 231 4.62 -10.29 -5.80
N GLU A 232 5.17 -10.81 -4.70
CA GLU A 232 4.45 -11.70 -3.78
C GLU A 232 3.28 -10.96 -3.11
N VAL A 233 3.48 -9.68 -2.78
CA VAL A 233 2.43 -8.80 -2.24
C VAL A 233 1.39 -8.48 -3.30
N ALA A 234 1.83 -8.16 -4.54
CA ALA A 234 0.96 -7.83 -5.66
C ALA A 234 0.00 -8.98 -6.03
N HIS A 235 0.45 -10.23 -5.97
CA HIS A 235 -0.42 -11.38 -6.21
C HIS A 235 -1.55 -11.50 -5.17
N VAL A 236 -1.24 -11.23 -3.90
CA VAL A 236 -2.27 -11.21 -2.84
C VAL A 236 -3.27 -10.07 -3.06
N ILE A 237 -2.79 -8.89 -3.46
CA ILE A 237 -3.65 -7.76 -3.81
C ILE A 237 -4.57 -8.13 -4.98
N ALA A 238 -4.04 -8.71 -6.06
CA ALA A 238 -4.82 -9.14 -7.23
C ALA A 238 -5.93 -10.14 -6.84
N MET A 239 -5.62 -11.10 -5.97
CA MET A 239 -6.63 -12.02 -5.43
C MET A 239 -7.71 -11.26 -4.65
N LEU A 240 -7.34 -10.31 -3.78
CA LEU A 240 -8.30 -9.57 -2.95
C LEU A 240 -9.23 -8.66 -3.76
N VAL A 241 -8.79 -8.13 -4.89
CA VAL A 241 -9.64 -7.30 -5.76
C VAL A 241 -10.48 -8.12 -6.73
N SER A 242 -10.24 -9.42 -6.85
CA SER A 242 -10.95 -10.33 -7.73
C SER A 242 -12.41 -10.58 -7.30
N GLN A 243 -13.19 -11.18 -8.20
CA GLN A 243 -14.53 -11.69 -7.88
C GLN A 243 -14.47 -12.87 -6.90
N HIS A 244 -13.37 -13.63 -6.89
CA HIS A 244 -13.19 -14.77 -6.00
C HIS A 244 -13.07 -14.41 -4.53
N ALA A 245 -12.64 -13.17 -4.22
CA ALA A 245 -12.57 -12.65 -2.86
C ALA A 245 -13.85 -11.94 -2.39
N SER A 246 -15.00 -12.21 -3.02
CA SER A 246 -16.27 -11.51 -2.75
C SER A 246 -16.78 -11.67 -1.31
N PHE A 247 -16.23 -12.60 -0.53
CA PHE A 247 -16.57 -12.80 0.89
C PHE A 247 -15.40 -12.44 1.83
N VAL A 248 -14.32 -11.83 1.30
CA VAL A 248 -13.19 -11.33 2.10
C VAL A 248 -13.39 -9.83 2.32
N ASN A 249 -13.74 -9.44 3.54
CA ASN A 249 -14.04 -8.04 3.88
C ASN A 249 -13.60 -7.70 5.31
N GLY A 250 -12.95 -6.57 5.49
CA GLY A 250 -12.43 -6.11 6.77
C GLY A 250 -11.30 -6.97 7.33
N SER A 251 -10.61 -7.70 6.46
CA SER A 251 -9.49 -8.56 6.82
C SER A 251 -8.17 -7.82 6.69
N ASN A 252 -7.21 -8.16 7.55
CA ASN A 252 -5.82 -7.76 7.44
C ASN A 252 -5.00 -8.97 6.97
N ILE A 253 -4.64 -9.01 5.68
CA ILE A 253 -3.94 -10.15 5.09
C ILE A 253 -2.44 -9.94 5.22
N ARG A 254 -1.79 -10.77 6.01
CA ARG A 254 -0.34 -10.71 6.21
C ARG A 254 0.41 -11.33 5.05
N VAL A 255 1.47 -10.64 4.59
CA VAL A 255 2.46 -11.13 3.62
C VAL A 255 3.82 -10.86 4.25
N ASP A 256 4.12 -11.57 5.32
CA ASP A 256 5.12 -11.21 6.32
C ASP A 256 6.21 -12.26 6.55
N GLY A 257 6.22 -13.36 5.79
CA GLY A 257 7.20 -14.43 5.97
C GLY A 257 7.18 -15.08 7.37
N GLY A 258 6.06 -14.93 8.09
CA GLY A 258 5.87 -15.44 9.46
C GLY A 258 6.33 -14.49 10.56
N SER A 259 6.56 -13.21 10.24
CA SER A 259 7.08 -12.19 11.18
C SER A 259 6.21 -12.03 12.43
N VAL A 260 4.90 -11.93 12.26
CA VAL A 260 3.96 -11.72 13.36
C VAL A 260 3.73 -13.04 14.10
N ILE A 261 4.13 -13.07 15.37
CA ILE A 261 4.10 -14.29 16.22
C ILE A 261 2.68 -14.67 16.62
N SER A 262 1.76 -13.68 16.75
CA SER A 262 0.39 -13.92 17.17
C SER A 262 -0.41 -14.67 16.11
N VAL A 263 -1.27 -15.61 16.53
CA VAL A 263 -2.29 -16.24 15.67
C VAL A 263 -3.49 -15.29 15.44
N GLN A 264 -3.60 -14.23 16.21
CA GLN A 264 -4.64 -13.20 16.07
C GLN A 264 -4.10 -12.06 15.21
N ASN A 265 -4.97 -11.55 14.36
CA ASN A 265 -4.72 -10.36 13.52
C ASN A 265 -5.30 -9.12 14.20
#